data_386c77a0456521e9eef294a97d5f2e9a
#
_entry.id   386c77a0456521e9eef294a97d5f2e9a
#
_cell.length_a   1.000
_cell.length_b   1.000
_cell.length_c   1.000
_cell.angle_alpha   90.00
_cell.angle_beta   90.00
_cell.angle_gamma   90.00
#
_symmetry.space_group_name_H-M   'P 1'
#
loop_
_entity.id
_entity.type
_entity.pdbx_description
1 polymer ?
#
loop_
_entity_poly.entity_id
_entity_poly.type
_entity_poly.pdbx_seq_one_letter_code
_entity_poly.pdbx_strand_id
1 'polypeptide(L)'
;METIRIMFLCTGNACRSQMAEGWARALAGDNVEIKSAGIEAHGQNAYAIRVMSEVGIDISRKASIRANGGMLEWADLLVTLCDNAEEQCPLLSPHTIKVHLPLPDPAKMRGSEAQLVEEFRETREKVRQRVEFVLEQVALEAAI
;
A
#
# COMPACT_ATOMS: atom_id res chain seq x y z
N MET A 1 -19.34 7.33 -13.94
CA MET A 1 -18.90 6.74 -12.67
C MET A 1 -17.81 7.61 -12.07
N GLU A 2 -17.96 8.01 -10.83
CA GLU A 2 -16.96 8.84 -10.17
C GLU A 2 -15.68 8.04 -9.91
N THR A 3 -14.55 8.72 -10.08
CA THR A 3 -13.24 8.14 -9.77
C THR A 3 -13.03 8.14 -8.24
N ILE A 4 -12.63 7.00 -7.71
CA ILE A 4 -12.28 6.86 -6.31
C ILE A 4 -10.76 6.85 -6.20
N ARG A 5 -10.21 7.67 -5.30
CA ARG A 5 -8.78 7.85 -5.11
C ARG A 5 -8.34 7.18 -3.82
N ILE A 6 -7.49 6.17 -3.95
CA ILE A 6 -7.01 5.39 -2.83
C ILE A 6 -5.51 5.62 -2.64
N MET A 7 -5.10 5.90 -1.41
CA MET A 7 -3.70 6.00 -1.04
C MET A 7 -3.35 4.96 0.00
N PHE A 8 -2.26 4.25 -0.23
CA PHE A 8 -1.68 3.34 0.75
C PHE A 8 -0.49 4.01 1.42
N LEU A 9 -0.47 3.99 2.74
CA LEU A 9 0.54 4.66 3.55
C LEU A 9 1.23 3.67 4.48
N CYS A 10 2.55 3.66 4.49
CA CYS A 10 3.36 2.93 5.46
C CYS A 10 4.52 3.81 5.93
N THR A 11 5.48 3.25 6.65
CA THR A 11 6.58 4.05 7.20
C THR A 11 7.51 4.58 6.11
N GLY A 12 8.11 3.70 5.32
CA GLY A 12 9.18 4.08 4.38
C GLY A 12 8.81 4.04 2.90
N ASN A 13 7.59 3.66 2.56
CA ASN A 13 7.18 3.44 1.17
C ASN A 13 8.18 2.57 0.40
N ALA A 14 8.66 1.52 1.04
CA ALA A 14 9.64 0.59 0.47
C ALA A 14 9.09 -0.80 0.24
N CYS A 15 8.20 -1.28 1.10
CA CYS A 15 7.67 -2.64 1.03
C CYS A 15 6.16 -2.66 0.98
N ARG A 16 5.50 -2.54 2.13
CA ARG A 16 4.05 -2.78 2.28
C ARG A 16 3.19 -1.92 1.38
N SER A 17 3.39 -0.60 1.38
CA SER A 17 2.57 0.30 0.58
C SER A 17 2.87 0.19 -0.93
N GLN A 18 4.11 -0.08 -1.32
CA GLN A 18 4.43 -0.31 -2.72
C GLN A 18 3.85 -1.62 -3.24
N MET A 19 3.88 -2.67 -2.43
CA MET A 19 3.23 -3.94 -2.77
C MET A 19 1.72 -3.76 -2.88
N ALA A 20 1.12 -2.99 -1.98
CA ALA A 20 -0.31 -2.69 -2.02
C ALA A 20 -0.68 -1.91 -3.28
N GLU A 21 0.11 -0.90 -3.64
CA GLU A 21 -0.11 -0.16 -4.89
C GLU A 21 -0.03 -1.10 -6.10
N GLY A 22 0.96 -1.99 -6.14
CA GLY A 22 1.12 -2.96 -7.22
C GLY A 22 -0.10 -3.88 -7.34
N TRP A 23 -0.55 -4.47 -6.26
CA TRP A 23 -1.75 -5.32 -6.25
C TRP A 23 -3.00 -4.55 -6.66
N ALA A 24 -3.17 -3.34 -6.11
CA ALA A 24 -4.36 -2.55 -6.39
C ALA A 24 -4.44 -2.15 -7.86
N ARG A 25 -3.32 -1.76 -8.47
CA ARG A 25 -3.29 -1.45 -9.90
C ARG A 25 -3.60 -2.68 -10.76
N ALA A 26 -3.18 -3.87 -10.31
CA ALA A 26 -3.46 -5.11 -11.03
C ALA A 26 -4.92 -5.57 -10.89
N LEU A 27 -5.56 -5.28 -9.78
CA LEU A 27 -6.89 -5.81 -9.45
C LEU A 27 -8.03 -4.79 -9.58
N ALA A 28 -7.73 -3.49 -9.53
CA ALA A 28 -8.76 -2.45 -9.54
C ALA A 28 -9.34 -2.23 -10.94
N GLY A 29 -10.59 -1.76 -10.97
CA GLY A 29 -11.24 -1.33 -12.21
C GLY A 29 -10.79 0.08 -12.62
N ASP A 30 -11.32 0.55 -13.74
CA ASP A 30 -10.92 1.83 -14.35
C ASP A 30 -11.33 3.06 -13.53
N ASN A 31 -12.28 2.91 -12.63
CA ASN A 31 -12.78 4.02 -11.81
C ASN A 31 -11.99 4.21 -10.50
N VAL A 32 -10.84 3.58 -10.37
CA VAL A 32 -9.99 3.67 -9.17
C VAL A 32 -8.61 4.21 -9.53
N GLU A 33 -8.21 5.30 -8.88
CA GLU A 33 -6.85 5.82 -8.97
C GLU A 33 -6.11 5.46 -7.70
N ILE A 34 -4.84 5.08 -7.83
CA ILE A 34 -4.07 4.50 -6.74
C ILE A 34 -2.72 5.20 -6.61
N LYS A 35 -2.35 5.54 -5.37
CA LYS A 35 -1.03 6.03 -5.03
C LYS A 35 -0.55 5.35 -3.75
N SER A 36 0.74 5.39 -3.52
CA SER A 36 1.33 4.99 -2.25
C SER A 36 2.39 5.99 -1.82
N ALA A 37 2.60 6.09 -0.53
CA ALA A 37 3.62 6.97 0.05
C ALA A 37 4.02 6.44 1.42
N GLY A 38 5.04 7.05 2.02
CA GLY A 38 5.47 6.75 3.37
C GLY A 38 5.52 8.00 4.23
N ILE A 39 5.59 7.81 5.54
CA ILE A 39 5.91 8.90 6.46
C ILE A 39 7.32 9.43 6.12
N GLU A 40 8.19 8.52 5.67
CA GLU A 40 9.52 8.80 5.13
C GLU A 40 9.66 8.09 3.79
N ALA A 41 10.74 8.36 3.07
CA ALA A 41 11.06 7.67 1.82
C ALA A 41 12.36 6.90 2.01
N HIS A 42 12.28 5.56 2.16
CA HIS A 42 13.44 4.72 2.46
C HIS A 42 14.09 4.08 1.23
N GLY A 43 13.59 4.37 0.02
CA GLY A 43 14.08 3.74 -1.20
C GLY A 43 13.37 2.44 -1.51
N GLN A 44 13.75 1.80 -2.60
CA GLN A 44 13.17 0.54 -3.03
C GLN A 44 13.75 -0.63 -2.22
N ASN A 45 12.96 -1.68 -2.05
CA ASN A 45 13.40 -2.90 -1.38
C ASN A 45 13.48 -4.03 -2.41
N ALA A 46 14.67 -4.63 -2.53
CA ALA A 46 14.93 -5.66 -3.54
C ALA A 46 14.09 -6.93 -3.33
N TYR A 47 13.81 -7.31 -2.09
CA TYR A 47 12.96 -8.48 -1.82
C TYR A 47 11.51 -8.23 -2.20
N ALA A 48 11.00 -7.03 -1.94
CA ALA A 48 9.64 -6.65 -2.35
C ALA A 48 9.52 -6.71 -3.87
N ILE A 49 10.49 -6.13 -4.59
CA ILE A 49 10.52 -6.17 -6.05
C ILE A 49 10.53 -7.61 -6.56
N ARG A 50 11.39 -8.45 -5.97
CA ARG A 50 11.54 -9.85 -6.37
C ARG A 50 10.25 -10.65 -6.21
N VAL A 51 9.62 -10.59 -5.03
CA VAL A 51 8.42 -11.40 -4.78
C VAL A 51 7.19 -10.89 -5.55
N MET A 52 7.10 -9.60 -5.82
CA MET A 52 6.02 -9.07 -6.67
C MET A 52 6.23 -9.50 -8.13
N SER A 53 7.47 -9.54 -8.59
CA SER A 53 7.80 -10.05 -9.93
C SER A 53 7.35 -11.51 -10.11
N GLU A 54 7.41 -12.32 -9.05
CA GLU A 54 6.96 -13.72 -9.09
C GLU A 54 5.49 -13.85 -9.46
N VAL A 55 4.68 -12.85 -9.18
CA VAL A 55 3.25 -12.85 -9.52
C VAL A 55 2.93 -11.92 -10.69
N GLY A 56 3.95 -11.52 -11.45
CA GLY A 56 3.78 -10.75 -12.67
C GLY A 56 3.58 -9.25 -12.45
N ILE A 57 3.90 -8.74 -11.28
CA ILE A 57 3.75 -7.32 -10.95
C ILE A 57 5.12 -6.68 -10.79
N ASP A 58 5.41 -5.67 -11.63
CA ASP A 58 6.68 -4.94 -11.59
C ASP A 58 6.52 -3.65 -10.78
N ILE A 59 7.16 -3.62 -9.61
CA ILE A 59 7.23 -2.41 -8.78
C ILE A 59 8.64 -1.78 -8.80
N SER A 60 9.52 -2.25 -9.67
CA SER A 60 10.92 -1.79 -9.72
C SER A 60 11.08 -0.34 -10.18
N ARG A 61 10.07 0.21 -10.86
CA ARG A 61 10.11 1.57 -11.38
C ARG A 61 9.46 2.59 -10.45
N LYS A 62 8.87 2.13 -9.35
CA LYS A 62 8.18 3.00 -8.40
C LYS A 62 9.17 3.50 -7.35
N ALA A 63 9.52 4.78 -7.43
CA ALA A 63 10.35 5.41 -6.41
C ALA A 63 9.57 5.50 -5.09
N SER A 64 10.27 5.38 -3.96
CA SER A 64 9.64 5.64 -2.67
C SER A 64 9.41 7.15 -2.53
N ILE A 65 8.26 7.52 -1.99
CA ILE A 65 7.80 8.91 -1.91
C ILE A 65 7.36 9.20 -0.48
N ARG A 66 7.80 10.35 0.04
CA ARG A 66 7.29 10.86 1.31
C ARG A 66 5.93 11.50 1.08
N ALA A 67 4.96 11.17 1.93
CA ALA A 67 3.62 11.76 1.86
C ALA A 67 3.69 13.26 2.14
N ASN A 68 2.87 14.02 1.45
CA ASN A 68 2.71 15.46 1.67
C ASN A 68 1.22 15.81 1.77
N GLY A 69 0.93 17.05 2.17
CA GLY A 69 -0.45 17.51 2.38
C GLY A 69 -1.32 17.40 1.14
N GLY A 70 -0.77 17.70 -0.03
CA GLY A 70 -1.51 17.60 -1.29
C GLY A 70 -1.91 16.18 -1.63
N MET A 71 -1.02 15.22 -1.37
CA MET A 71 -1.32 13.80 -1.59
C MET A 71 -2.39 13.29 -0.64
N LEU A 72 -2.32 13.69 0.63
CA LEU A 72 -3.31 13.29 1.64
C LEU A 72 -4.68 13.89 1.33
N GLU A 73 -4.73 15.14 0.90
CA GLU A 73 -5.96 15.80 0.50
C GLU A 73 -6.56 15.18 -0.78
N TRP A 74 -5.71 14.71 -1.69
CA TRP A 74 -6.14 14.04 -2.92
C TRP A 74 -6.95 12.77 -2.64
N ALA A 75 -6.62 12.04 -1.56
CA ALA A 75 -7.19 10.73 -1.28
C ALA A 75 -8.65 10.82 -0.81
N ASP A 76 -9.49 9.99 -1.37
CA ASP A 76 -10.84 9.73 -0.84
C ASP A 76 -10.77 8.68 0.27
N LEU A 77 -9.87 7.72 0.11
CA LEU A 77 -9.63 6.64 1.06
C LEU A 77 -8.14 6.54 1.33
N LEU A 78 -7.76 6.64 2.59
CA LEU A 78 -6.39 6.46 3.04
C LEU A 78 -6.29 5.15 3.82
N VAL A 79 -5.48 4.22 3.33
CA VAL A 79 -5.25 2.94 3.97
C VAL A 79 -3.87 2.96 4.63
N THR A 80 -3.82 2.89 5.96
CA THR A 80 -2.58 2.80 6.71
C THR A 80 -2.24 1.33 6.95
N LEU A 81 -1.00 0.95 6.62
CA LEU A 81 -0.54 -0.44 6.66
C LEU A 81 0.43 -0.73 7.80
N CYS A 82 0.66 0.24 8.67
CA CYS A 82 1.47 0.06 9.87
C CYS A 82 1.02 1.03 10.96
N ASP A 83 1.29 0.69 12.21
CA ASP A 83 0.88 1.52 13.35
C ASP A 83 1.58 2.88 13.32
N ASN A 84 2.86 2.93 12.93
CA ASN A 84 3.59 4.19 12.81
C ASN A 84 2.93 5.15 11.82
N ALA A 85 2.48 4.65 10.66
CA ALA A 85 1.78 5.48 9.68
C ALA A 85 0.45 6.00 10.23
N GLU A 86 -0.26 5.16 11.00
CA GLU A 86 -1.50 5.55 11.69
C GLU A 86 -1.25 6.66 12.70
N GLU A 87 -0.22 6.51 13.54
CA GLU A 87 0.10 7.47 14.60
C GLU A 87 0.64 8.78 14.06
N GLN A 88 1.46 8.73 13.00
CA GLN A 88 2.11 9.91 12.42
C GLN A 88 1.26 10.61 11.35
N CYS A 89 0.12 10.04 11.01
CA CYS A 89 -0.73 10.62 9.99
C CYS A 89 -1.30 11.96 10.46
N PRO A 90 -1.09 13.05 9.69
CA PRO A 90 -1.66 14.33 10.06
C PRO A 90 -3.18 14.37 9.93
N LEU A 91 -3.80 15.45 10.35
CA LEU A 91 -5.23 15.65 10.17
C LEU A 91 -5.58 15.56 8.69
N LEU A 92 -6.58 14.74 8.38
CA LEU A 92 -7.05 14.53 7.03
C LEU A 92 -8.15 15.52 6.66
N SER A 93 -8.32 15.71 5.35
CA SER A 93 -9.45 16.45 4.82
C SER A 93 -10.77 15.79 5.25
N PRO A 94 -11.85 16.56 5.49
CA PRO A 94 -13.13 15.98 5.93
C PRO A 94 -13.71 14.94 4.98
N HIS A 95 -13.34 14.98 3.69
CA HIS A 95 -13.83 14.00 2.71
C HIS A 95 -13.05 12.68 2.74
N THR A 96 -11.87 12.64 3.36
CA THR A 96 -11.01 11.46 3.37
C THR A 96 -11.41 10.49 4.47
N ILE A 97 -11.67 9.25 4.09
CA ILE A 97 -11.93 8.16 5.04
C ILE A 97 -10.63 7.42 5.29
N LYS A 98 -10.29 7.21 6.55
CA LYS A 98 -9.09 6.46 6.94
C LYS A 98 -9.46 5.05 7.38
N VAL A 99 -8.75 4.06 6.84
CA VAL A 99 -8.89 2.66 7.19
C VAL A 99 -7.52 2.14 7.63
N HIS A 100 -7.45 1.55 8.82
CA HIS A 100 -6.20 1.03 9.37
C HIS A 100 -6.17 -0.49 9.24
N LEU A 101 -5.28 -1.01 8.41
CA LEU A 101 -5.12 -2.45 8.12
C LEU A 101 -3.65 -2.85 8.34
N PRO A 102 -3.18 -2.88 9.59
CA PRO A 102 -1.75 -3.03 9.87
C PRO A 102 -1.20 -4.40 9.48
N LEU A 103 0.07 -4.38 9.08
CA LEU A 103 0.86 -5.57 8.76
C LEU A 103 2.24 -5.43 9.39
N PRO A 104 2.87 -6.52 9.86
CA PRO A 104 4.26 -6.48 10.29
C PRO A 104 5.18 -6.03 9.16
N ASP A 105 6.27 -5.36 9.52
CA ASP A 105 7.27 -4.91 8.55
C ASP A 105 8.20 -6.07 8.17
N PRO A 106 8.15 -6.58 6.93
CA PRO A 106 9.00 -7.70 6.54
C PRO A 106 10.47 -7.32 6.48
N ALA A 107 10.79 -6.03 6.31
CA ALA A 107 12.18 -5.55 6.27
C ALA A 107 12.88 -5.63 7.62
N LYS A 108 12.14 -5.80 8.72
CA LYS A 108 12.71 -5.99 10.07
C LYS A 108 13.06 -7.44 10.37
N MET A 109 12.66 -8.37 9.53
CA MET A 109 12.96 -9.78 9.69
C MET A 109 14.45 -10.01 9.48
N ARG A 110 15.04 -10.89 10.30
CA ARG A 110 16.43 -11.33 10.17
C ARG A 110 16.47 -12.82 9.91
N GLY A 111 17.45 -13.25 9.11
CA GLY A 111 17.62 -14.66 8.79
C GLY A 111 18.39 -14.83 7.49
N SER A 112 18.38 -16.05 6.97
CA SER A 112 19.00 -16.37 5.69
C SER A 112 18.21 -15.71 4.54
N GLU A 113 18.82 -15.61 3.36
CA GLU A 113 18.14 -15.11 2.18
C GLU A 113 16.85 -15.88 1.90
N ALA A 114 16.89 -17.20 2.00
CA ALA A 114 15.71 -18.04 1.79
C ALA A 114 14.58 -17.72 2.78
N GLN A 115 14.94 -17.49 4.05
CA GLN A 115 13.95 -17.11 5.08
C GLN A 115 13.36 -15.73 4.81
N LEU A 116 14.19 -14.78 4.38
CA LEU A 116 13.73 -13.43 4.06
C LEU A 116 12.80 -13.42 2.86
N VAL A 117 13.15 -14.16 1.80
CA VAL A 117 12.30 -14.27 0.62
C VAL A 117 10.94 -14.86 0.99
N GLU A 118 10.92 -15.90 1.82
CA GLU A 118 9.67 -16.51 2.25
C GLU A 118 8.82 -15.57 3.08
N GLU A 119 9.44 -14.78 3.97
CA GLU A 119 8.73 -13.75 4.74
C GLU A 119 8.09 -12.70 3.84
N PHE A 120 8.83 -12.25 2.82
CA PHE A 120 8.28 -11.30 1.85
C PHE A 120 7.16 -11.91 1.00
N ARG A 121 7.23 -13.21 0.69
CA ARG A 121 6.13 -13.91 0.01
C ARG A 121 4.87 -13.95 0.87
N GLU A 122 5.02 -14.25 2.16
CA GLU A 122 3.89 -14.26 3.10
C GLU A 122 3.29 -12.86 3.22
N THR A 123 4.13 -11.84 3.35
CA THR A 123 3.68 -10.44 3.40
C THR A 123 2.95 -10.07 2.10
N ARG A 124 3.49 -10.47 0.95
CA ARG A 124 2.83 -10.23 -0.35
C ARG A 124 1.40 -10.75 -0.36
N GLU A 125 1.18 -11.97 0.13
CA GLU A 125 -0.16 -12.56 0.17
C GLU A 125 -1.07 -11.87 1.18
N LYS A 126 -0.55 -11.46 2.32
CA LYS A 126 -1.31 -10.67 3.30
C LYS A 126 -1.70 -9.31 2.73
N VAL A 127 -0.78 -8.64 2.01
CA VAL A 127 -1.06 -7.37 1.34
C VAL A 127 -2.16 -7.56 0.30
N ARG A 128 -2.09 -8.63 -0.49
CA ARG A 128 -3.14 -8.95 -1.47
C ARG A 128 -4.51 -9.04 -0.80
N GLN A 129 -4.60 -9.74 0.31
CA GLN A 129 -5.86 -9.89 1.05
C GLN A 129 -6.39 -8.55 1.54
N ARG A 130 -5.51 -7.66 2.02
CA ARG A 130 -5.91 -6.32 2.45
C ARG A 130 -6.42 -5.49 1.27
N VAL A 131 -5.74 -5.55 0.14
CA VAL A 131 -6.13 -4.83 -1.08
C VAL A 131 -7.47 -5.36 -1.59
N GLU A 132 -7.65 -6.66 -1.65
CA GLU A 132 -8.92 -7.27 -2.06
C GLU A 132 -10.08 -6.80 -1.16
N PHE A 133 -9.85 -6.76 0.14
CA PHE A 133 -10.84 -6.25 1.09
C PHE A 133 -11.21 -4.80 0.79
N VAL A 134 -10.19 -3.93 0.59
CA VAL A 134 -10.42 -2.51 0.30
C VAL A 134 -11.21 -2.34 -1.00
N LEU A 135 -10.82 -3.03 -2.06
CA LEU A 135 -11.49 -2.92 -3.36
C LEU A 135 -12.93 -3.47 -3.31
N GLU A 136 -13.16 -4.50 -2.52
CA GLU A 136 -14.50 -5.04 -2.29
C GLU A 136 -15.40 -4.02 -1.58
N GLN A 137 -14.90 -3.34 -0.57
CA GLN A 137 -15.66 -2.30 0.13
C GLN A 137 -15.99 -1.12 -0.80
N VAL A 138 -15.04 -0.71 -1.63
CA VAL A 138 -15.25 0.35 -2.61
C VAL A 138 -16.34 -0.05 -3.61
N ALA A 139 -16.33 -1.28 -4.08
CA ALA A 139 -17.34 -1.79 -5.02
C ALA A 139 -18.73 -1.85 -4.39
N LEU A 140 -18.81 -2.25 -3.12
CA LEU A 140 -20.09 -2.29 -2.40
C LEU A 140 -20.69 -0.90 -2.22
N GLU A 141 -19.88 0.09 -1.89
CA GLU A 141 -20.36 1.47 -1.74
C GLU A 141 -20.81 2.05 -3.08
N ALA A 142 -20.11 1.75 -4.16
CA ALA A 142 -20.49 2.21 -5.50
C ALA A 142 -21.79 1.59 -5.99
N ALA A 143 -22.20 0.44 -5.43
CA ALA A 143 -23.43 -0.26 -5.81
C ALA A 143 -24.67 0.28 -5.06
N ILE A 144 -24.48 1.08 -4.03
CA ILE A 144 -25.54 1.73 -3.27
C ILE A 144 -25.88 3.07 -3.93
#